data_f5343b2a502e3f8d05152d217c5ca19d
#
_entry.id   f5343b2a502e3f8d05152d217c5ca19d
#
_cell.length_a   1.000
_cell.length_b   1.000
_cell.length_c   1.000
_cell.angle_alpha   90.00
_cell.angle_beta   90.00
_cell.angle_gamma   90.00
#
_symmetry.space_group_name_H-M   'P 1'
#
loop_
_entity.id
_entity.type
_entity.pdbx_description
1 polymer ?
#
loop_
_entity_poly.entity_id
_entity_poly.type
_entity_poly.pdbx_seq_one_letter_code
_entity_poly.pdbx_strand_id
1 'polypeptide(L)'
;MLISSLARVILGIVAVFVIAVSTTLVVRARTARVESQGPATSPADLQVKEVDLEEVTKGVRWQLRAEQALMYEQEGRTNLRNLTVRVFQKDRSWTILGEEGDLDQKSKNVEVRRNVVITSSDGLRMDTSVIRWDADAQRLWTDEPVTLSRDGSVIQGTAFDMTTDDEAATVAGRVRATFARSPAQ
;
A
#
# COMPACT_ATOMS: atom_id res chain seq x y z
N MET A 1 3.11 6.72 -23.04
CA MET A 1 3.65 5.36 -22.89
C MET A 1 4.26 5.08 -21.51
N LEU A 2 4.43 6.10 -20.65
CA LEU A 2 4.99 5.97 -19.28
C LEU A 2 3.95 5.62 -18.19
N ILE A 3 2.68 5.87 -18.44
CA ILE A 3 1.59 5.68 -17.45
C ILE A 3 1.15 4.21 -17.37
N SER A 4 1.24 3.48 -18.48
CA SER A 4 0.84 2.08 -18.55
C SER A 4 1.71 1.12 -17.71
N SER A 5 3.00 1.43 -17.59
CA SER A 5 3.89 0.69 -16.70
C SER A 5 3.59 0.92 -15.23
N LEU A 6 3.11 2.14 -14.91
CA LEU A 6 2.79 2.56 -13.55
C LEU A 6 1.63 1.73 -12.98
N ALA A 7 0.58 1.57 -13.76
CA ALA A 7 -0.61 0.84 -13.38
C ALA A 7 -0.32 -0.64 -13.05
N ARG A 8 0.38 -1.34 -13.95
CA ARG A 8 0.74 -2.76 -13.75
C ARG A 8 1.61 -2.98 -12.52
N VAL A 9 2.44 -2.00 -12.20
CA VAL A 9 3.41 -2.08 -11.11
C VAL A 9 2.73 -1.95 -9.75
N ILE A 10 2.01 -0.87 -9.52
CA ILE A 10 1.32 -0.63 -8.25
C ILE A 10 0.35 -1.77 -7.96
N LEU A 11 -0.24 -2.33 -8.96
CA LEU A 11 -1.23 -3.38 -8.86
C LEU A 11 -0.66 -4.76 -8.56
N GLY A 12 0.42 -5.15 -9.23
CA GLY A 12 1.16 -6.36 -8.85
C GLY A 12 1.61 -6.30 -7.39
N ILE A 13 1.92 -5.10 -6.91
CA ILE A 13 2.34 -4.80 -5.55
C ILE A 13 1.24 -5.16 -4.54
N VAL A 14 0.05 -4.64 -4.74
CA VAL A 14 -1.04 -4.79 -3.75
C VAL A 14 -1.60 -6.21 -3.77
N ALA A 15 -1.73 -6.84 -4.94
CA ALA A 15 -2.22 -8.22 -5.05
C ALA A 15 -1.28 -9.22 -4.38
N VAL A 16 0.04 -9.07 -4.58
CA VAL A 16 1.05 -9.93 -3.94
C VAL A 16 1.13 -9.68 -2.44
N PHE A 17 1.05 -8.43 -2.01
CA PHE A 17 1.00 -8.03 -0.59
C PHE A 17 -0.12 -8.75 0.17
N VAL A 18 -1.32 -8.77 -0.41
CA VAL A 18 -2.49 -9.39 0.23
C VAL A 18 -2.33 -10.90 0.38
N ILE A 19 -1.80 -11.60 -0.63
CA ILE A 19 -1.64 -13.04 -0.60
C ILE A 19 -0.59 -13.45 0.44
N ALA A 20 0.52 -12.75 0.51
CA ALA A 20 1.63 -13.13 1.37
C ALA A 20 1.42 -12.80 2.84
N VAL A 21 0.84 -11.63 3.16
CA VAL A 21 0.48 -11.29 4.54
C VAL A 21 -0.48 -12.33 5.11
N SER A 22 -1.43 -12.80 4.30
CA SER A 22 -2.38 -13.83 4.74
C SER A 22 -1.72 -15.18 5.00
N THR A 23 -0.73 -15.58 4.20
CA THR A 23 -0.13 -16.93 4.30
C THR A 23 0.98 -16.99 5.35
N THR A 24 1.83 -15.98 5.40
CA THR A 24 3.02 -15.97 6.27
C THR A 24 2.69 -15.64 7.72
N LEU A 25 1.71 -14.76 7.98
CA LEU A 25 1.23 -14.46 9.33
C LEU A 25 0.60 -15.70 9.98
N VAL A 26 -0.19 -16.47 9.23
CA VAL A 26 -0.80 -17.71 9.74
C VAL A 26 0.26 -18.77 10.10
N VAL A 27 1.33 -18.90 9.31
CA VAL A 27 2.39 -19.89 9.56
C VAL A 27 3.24 -19.49 10.77
N ARG A 28 3.60 -18.21 10.93
CA ARG A 28 4.38 -17.75 12.10
C ARG A 28 3.56 -17.66 13.39
N ALA A 29 2.26 -17.41 13.30
CA ALA A 29 1.36 -17.38 14.47
C ALA A 29 1.28 -18.73 15.19
N ARG A 30 1.48 -19.84 14.47
CA ARG A 30 1.49 -21.17 15.09
C ARG A 30 2.74 -21.48 15.92
N THR A 31 3.85 -20.76 15.68
CA THR A 31 5.11 -20.93 16.40
C THR A 31 5.29 -19.98 17.58
N ALA A 32 4.54 -18.89 17.67
CA ALA A 32 4.67 -17.85 18.70
C ALA A 32 3.67 -17.99 19.87
N ARG A 33 3.15 -19.19 20.13
CA ARG A 33 2.12 -19.43 21.16
C ARG A 33 2.68 -19.55 22.59
N VAL A 34 3.70 -18.79 22.93
CA VAL A 34 4.19 -18.69 24.33
C VAL A 34 4.51 -17.23 24.64
N GLU A 35 3.88 -16.75 25.72
CA GLU A 35 4.02 -15.47 26.40
C GLU A 35 3.21 -14.29 25.86
N SER A 36 2.04 -14.09 26.50
CA SER A 36 1.64 -12.74 26.96
C SER A 36 0.39 -12.81 27.84
N GLN A 37 0.58 -12.69 29.13
CA GLN A 37 -0.45 -12.20 30.04
C GLN A 37 -0.16 -10.72 30.29
N GLY A 38 -0.95 -9.86 29.70
CA GLY A 38 -1.03 -8.43 29.98
C GLY A 38 -2.49 -7.98 29.85
N PRO A 39 -2.96 -6.92 30.59
CA PRO A 39 -4.37 -6.66 30.75
C PRO A 39 -5.08 -6.35 29.43
N ALA A 40 -6.18 -7.05 29.21
CA ALA A 40 -7.00 -7.04 28.02
C ALA A 40 -7.67 -5.66 27.78
N THR A 41 -7.41 -5.09 26.60
CA THR A 41 -8.28 -4.07 26.01
C THR A 41 -8.32 -4.16 24.49
N SER A 42 -8.13 -5.33 23.91
CA SER A 42 -8.38 -5.53 22.48
C SER A 42 -8.83 -6.96 22.24
N PRO A 43 -9.92 -7.17 21.52
CA PRO A 43 -10.40 -8.49 21.15
C PRO A 43 -9.58 -9.09 20.00
N ALA A 44 -8.34 -8.68 19.80
CA ALA A 44 -7.46 -9.27 18.81
C ALA A 44 -7.05 -10.67 19.26
N ASP A 45 -7.25 -11.66 18.40
CA ASP A 45 -6.91 -13.04 18.67
C ASP A 45 -5.38 -13.26 18.68
N LEU A 46 -4.65 -12.42 17.91
CA LEU A 46 -3.20 -12.45 17.85
C LEU A 46 -2.63 -11.04 17.67
N GLN A 47 -1.61 -10.74 18.45
CA GLN A 47 -0.80 -9.53 18.30
C GLN A 47 0.65 -9.92 17.97
N VAL A 48 1.20 -9.34 16.90
CA VAL A 48 2.59 -9.48 16.51
C VAL A 48 3.24 -8.10 16.54
N LYS A 49 4.43 -8.00 17.15
CA LYS A 49 5.26 -6.79 17.14
C LYS A 49 6.43 -6.98 16.20
N GLU A 50 6.89 -5.87 15.61
CA GLU A 50 8.04 -5.87 14.71
C GLU A 50 7.89 -6.85 13.54
N VAL A 51 6.86 -6.63 12.76
CA VAL A 51 6.60 -7.43 11.55
C VAL A 51 7.62 -7.06 10.48
N ASP A 52 8.35 -8.04 9.99
CA ASP A 52 9.23 -7.93 8.82
C ASP A 52 8.98 -9.16 7.92
N LEU A 53 8.37 -8.93 6.78
CA LEU A 53 8.01 -9.97 5.82
C LEU A 53 8.66 -9.64 4.49
N GLU A 54 9.28 -10.64 3.89
CA GLU A 54 9.83 -10.56 2.54
C GLU A 54 9.34 -11.73 1.71
N GLU A 55 8.96 -11.46 0.48
CA GLU A 55 8.55 -12.48 -0.48
C GLU A 55 9.05 -12.14 -1.88
N VAL A 56 9.31 -13.17 -2.67
CA VAL A 56 9.64 -13.05 -4.09
C VAL A 56 8.65 -13.86 -4.89
N THR A 57 7.84 -13.19 -5.70
CA THR A 57 6.82 -13.82 -6.55
C THR A 57 6.94 -13.31 -7.98
N LYS A 58 7.06 -14.22 -8.94
CA LYS A 58 7.17 -13.90 -10.38
C LYS A 58 8.25 -12.85 -10.72
N GLY A 59 9.38 -12.86 -10.01
CA GLY A 59 10.48 -11.91 -10.22
C GLY A 59 10.29 -10.53 -9.58
N VAL A 60 9.22 -10.33 -8.85
CA VAL A 60 8.98 -9.14 -8.02
C VAL A 60 9.29 -9.49 -6.57
N ARG A 61 10.20 -8.73 -5.96
CA ARG A 61 10.49 -8.80 -4.52
C ARG A 61 9.77 -7.68 -3.80
N TRP A 62 9.11 -8.02 -2.72
CA TRP A 62 8.46 -7.04 -1.88
C TRP A 62 8.78 -7.29 -0.40
N GLN A 63 8.76 -6.24 0.38
CA GLN A 63 8.96 -6.25 1.81
C GLN A 63 7.84 -5.48 2.48
N LEU A 64 7.27 -6.05 3.54
CA LEU A 64 6.40 -5.34 4.48
C LEU A 64 7.10 -5.24 5.81
N ARG A 65 7.20 -4.04 6.34
CA ARG A 65 7.53 -3.78 7.74
C ARG A 65 6.37 -3.08 8.41
N ALA A 66 6.07 -3.51 9.63
CA ALA A 66 5.11 -2.82 10.48
C ALA A 66 5.56 -2.94 11.94
N GLU A 67 5.31 -1.90 12.71
CA GLU A 67 5.59 -1.91 14.14
C GLU A 67 4.70 -2.91 14.88
N GLN A 68 3.46 -3.07 14.43
CA GLN A 68 2.48 -3.96 15.03
C GLN A 68 1.50 -4.51 13.99
N ALA A 69 1.09 -5.77 14.16
CA ALA A 69 -0.07 -6.37 13.51
C ALA A 69 -1.02 -6.95 14.55
N LEU A 70 -2.30 -6.64 14.42
CA LEU A 70 -3.40 -7.16 15.23
C LEU A 70 -4.31 -7.97 14.32
N MET A 71 -4.43 -9.26 14.58
CA MET A 71 -5.27 -10.16 13.81
C MET A 71 -6.57 -10.45 14.55
N TYR A 72 -7.67 -10.36 13.83
CA TYR A 72 -9.04 -10.63 14.29
C TYR A 72 -9.60 -11.77 13.43
N GLU A 73 -9.40 -13.01 13.89
CA GLU A 73 -9.75 -14.21 13.10
C GLU A 73 -11.25 -14.28 12.80
N GLN A 74 -12.09 -13.97 13.80
CA GLN A 74 -13.54 -13.99 13.63
C GLN A 74 -14.04 -12.94 12.63
N GLU A 75 -13.41 -11.78 12.59
CA GLU A 75 -13.74 -10.71 11.66
C GLU A 75 -13.05 -10.91 10.29
N GLY A 76 -12.05 -11.77 10.21
CA GLY A 76 -11.23 -11.96 9.02
C GLY A 76 -10.43 -10.71 8.65
N ARG A 77 -9.98 -9.95 9.66
CA ARG A 77 -9.31 -8.65 9.49
C ARG A 77 -7.94 -8.63 10.16
N THR A 78 -7.00 -7.93 9.55
CA THR A 78 -5.70 -7.62 10.15
C THR A 78 -5.46 -6.11 10.12
N ASN A 79 -5.19 -5.54 11.29
CA ASN A 79 -4.76 -4.14 11.41
C ASN A 79 -3.24 -4.08 11.52
N LEU A 80 -2.64 -3.13 10.82
CA LEU A 80 -1.21 -2.82 10.83
C LEU A 80 -0.98 -1.40 11.36
N ARG A 81 0.12 -1.20 12.09
CA ARG A 81 0.56 0.12 12.56
C ARG A 81 1.96 0.44 12.07
N ASN A 82 2.14 1.70 11.67
CA ASN A 82 3.41 2.24 11.17
C ASN A 82 4.04 1.33 10.11
N LEU A 83 3.32 1.22 8.99
CA LEU A 83 3.70 0.29 7.93
C LEU A 83 4.56 0.94 6.86
N THR A 84 5.48 0.15 6.35
CA THR A 84 6.29 0.45 5.17
C THR A 84 6.23 -0.75 4.24
N VAL A 85 5.76 -0.54 3.02
CA VAL A 85 5.81 -1.55 1.96
C VAL A 85 6.83 -1.11 0.92
N ARG A 86 7.75 -1.99 0.57
CA ARG A 86 8.71 -1.78 -0.52
C ARG A 86 8.52 -2.85 -1.57
N VAL A 87 8.54 -2.43 -2.82
CA VAL A 87 8.43 -3.34 -3.95
C VAL A 87 9.55 -3.07 -4.91
N PHE A 88 10.26 -4.13 -5.27
CA PHE A 88 11.41 -4.08 -6.15
C PHE A 88 11.08 -4.83 -7.43
N GLN A 89 11.07 -4.11 -8.53
CA GLN A 89 10.98 -4.66 -9.87
C GLN A 89 12.31 -4.44 -10.60
N LYS A 90 12.44 -5.03 -11.78
CA LYS A 90 13.68 -4.98 -12.56
C LYS A 90 14.20 -3.55 -12.76
N ASP A 91 13.31 -2.62 -13.10
CA ASP A 91 13.68 -1.26 -13.53
C ASP A 91 13.19 -0.16 -12.58
N ARG A 92 12.41 -0.50 -11.55
CA ARG A 92 11.80 0.46 -10.65
C ARG A 92 11.51 -0.13 -9.29
N SER A 93 11.61 0.70 -8.26
CA SER A 93 11.14 0.36 -6.92
C SER A 93 10.12 1.37 -6.43
N TRP A 94 9.24 0.89 -5.53
CA TRP A 94 8.20 1.68 -4.89
C TRP A 94 8.30 1.54 -3.39
N THR A 95 7.97 2.61 -2.69
CA THR A 95 7.83 2.63 -1.24
C THR A 95 6.49 3.25 -0.91
N ILE A 96 5.70 2.56 -0.10
CA ILE A 96 4.42 3.02 0.44
C ILE A 96 4.58 3.13 1.95
N LEU A 97 4.27 4.27 2.49
CA LEU A 97 4.27 4.54 3.92
C LEU A 97 2.85 4.85 4.37
N GLY A 98 2.52 4.47 5.60
CA GLY A 98 1.27 4.83 6.25
C GLY A 98 1.32 4.50 7.73
N GLU A 99 0.54 5.21 8.54
CA GLU A 99 0.50 4.97 9.98
C GLU A 99 -0.43 3.81 10.36
N GLU A 100 -1.49 3.61 9.59
CA GLU A 100 -2.47 2.55 9.81
C GLU A 100 -2.77 1.79 8.51
N GLY A 101 -2.93 0.50 8.62
CA GLY A 101 -3.38 -0.36 7.52
C GLY A 101 -4.43 -1.36 7.99
N ASP A 102 -5.44 -1.58 7.16
CA ASP A 102 -6.45 -2.61 7.33
C ASP A 102 -6.43 -3.56 6.14
N LEU A 103 -6.33 -4.84 6.42
CA LEU A 103 -6.42 -5.92 5.45
C LEU A 103 -7.62 -6.79 5.76
N ASP A 104 -8.55 -6.89 4.83
CA ASP A 104 -9.59 -7.90 4.84
C ASP A 104 -9.02 -9.22 4.27
N GLN A 105 -9.02 -10.26 5.09
CA GLN A 105 -8.42 -11.55 4.74
C GLN A 105 -9.24 -12.33 3.70
N LYS A 106 -10.53 -12.04 3.54
CA LYS A 106 -11.43 -12.73 2.61
C LYS A 106 -11.41 -12.08 1.23
N SER A 107 -11.74 -10.79 1.19
CA SER A 107 -11.78 -10.02 -0.05
C SER A 107 -10.40 -9.63 -0.56
N LYS A 108 -9.37 -9.67 0.31
CA LYS A 108 -8.02 -9.18 0.02
C LYS A 108 -7.97 -7.68 -0.25
N ASN A 109 -8.99 -6.96 0.19
CA ASN A 109 -9.00 -5.51 0.12
C ASN A 109 -8.07 -4.92 1.19
N VAL A 110 -7.43 -3.82 0.83
CA VAL A 110 -6.51 -3.11 1.72
C VAL A 110 -6.88 -1.64 1.79
N GLU A 111 -6.86 -1.08 2.98
CA GLU A 111 -6.90 0.36 3.19
C GLU A 111 -5.68 0.78 3.99
N VAL A 112 -4.96 1.81 3.51
CA VAL A 112 -3.86 2.45 4.23
C VAL A 112 -4.28 3.89 4.55
N ARG A 113 -4.10 4.29 5.80
CA ARG A 113 -4.56 5.58 6.32
C ARG A 113 -3.46 6.32 7.06
N ARG A 114 -3.69 7.63 7.17
CA ARG A 114 -2.86 8.62 7.87
C ARG A 114 -1.46 8.75 7.27
N ASN A 115 -1.20 9.95 6.79
CA ASN A 115 0.11 10.31 6.22
C ASN A 115 0.60 9.32 5.16
N VAL A 116 -0.31 8.96 4.24
CA VAL A 116 0.03 8.03 3.17
C VAL A 116 0.95 8.70 2.16
N VAL A 117 2.12 8.12 1.98
CA VAL A 117 3.12 8.58 1.01
C VAL A 117 3.53 7.42 0.13
N ILE A 118 3.39 7.60 -1.18
CA ILE A 118 3.86 6.64 -2.17
C ILE A 118 4.99 7.30 -2.97
N THR A 119 6.14 6.66 -3.01
CA THR A 119 7.29 7.14 -3.79
C THR A 119 7.80 6.06 -4.73
N SER A 120 8.35 6.47 -5.86
CA SER A 120 9.03 5.58 -6.79
C SER A 120 10.48 6.00 -7.00
N SER A 121 11.32 5.06 -7.41
CA SER A 121 12.74 5.32 -7.69
C SER A 121 12.99 6.28 -8.85
N ASP A 122 11.99 6.54 -9.69
CA ASP A 122 12.04 7.50 -10.80
C ASP A 122 11.50 8.90 -10.43
N GLY A 123 11.38 9.16 -9.12
CA GLY A 123 11.08 10.49 -8.58
C GLY A 123 9.60 10.85 -8.51
N LEU A 124 8.66 9.93 -8.81
CA LEU A 124 7.26 10.18 -8.55
C LEU A 124 6.99 10.10 -7.04
N ARG A 125 6.22 11.04 -6.53
CA ARG A 125 5.68 11.07 -5.17
C ARG A 125 4.19 11.35 -5.22
N MET A 126 3.42 10.60 -4.45
CA MET A 126 2.01 10.85 -4.18
C MET A 126 1.79 10.94 -2.68
N ASP A 127 1.10 11.97 -2.25
CA ASP A 127 0.69 12.21 -0.86
C ASP A 127 -0.83 12.24 -0.78
N THR A 128 -1.40 11.52 0.20
CA THR A 128 -2.83 11.51 0.52
C THR A 128 -3.05 11.11 1.98
N SER A 129 -4.28 11.23 2.48
CA SER A 129 -4.64 10.75 3.83
C SER A 129 -5.06 9.28 3.84
N VAL A 130 -5.61 8.78 2.73
CA VAL A 130 -6.09 7.40 2.59
C VAL A 130 -5.81 6.90 1.19
N ILE A 131 -5.47 5.63 1.07
CA ILE A 131 -5.45 4.91 -0.21
C ILE A 131 -6.11 3.55 -0.03
N ARG A 132 -6.94 3.13 -0.97
CA ARG A 132 -7.68 1.87 -0.94
C ARG A 132 -7.35 1.02 -2.13
N TRP A 133 -7.26 -0.27 -1.89
CA TRP A 133 -7.15 -1.30 -2.90
C TRP A 133 -8.35 -2.23 -2.85
N ASP A 134 -9.00 -2.41 -3.98
CA ASP A 134 -10.04 -3.41 -4.22
C ASP A 134 -9.44 -4.53 -5.07
N ALA A 135 -9.36 -5.73 -4.48
CA ALA A 135 -8.69 -6.86 -5.11
C ALA A 135 -9.52 -7.47 -6.25
N ASP A 136 -10.83 -7.48 -6.14
CA ASP A 136 -11.73 -8.03 -7.15
C ASP A 136 -11.82 -7.11 -8.37
N ALA A 137 -11.96 -5.80 -8.12
CA ALA A 137 -11.99 -4.78 -9.16
C ALA A 137 -10.59 -4.42 -9.69
N GLN A 138 -9.53 -4.92 -9.03
CA GLN A 138 -8.14 -4.55 -9.29
C GLN A 138 -7.96 -3.03 -9.41
N ARG A 139 -8.48 -2.31 -8.43
CA ARG A 139 -8.59 -0.87 -8.40
C ARG A 139 -7.86 -0.26 -7.21
N LEU A 140 -6.98 0.70 -7.47
CA LEU A 140 -6.35 1.55 -6.46
C LEU A 140 -7.01 2.93 -6.52
N TRP A 141 -7.56 3.40 -5.40
CA TRP A 141 -8.32 4.64 -5.42
C TRP A 141 -8.32 5.36 -4.07
N THR A 142 -8.60 6.65 -4.12
CA THR A 142 -8.94 7.49 -2.98
C THR A 142 -9.94 8.56 -3.37
N ASP A 143 -10.83 8.89 -2.46
CA ASP A 143 -11.76 10.02 -2.52
C ASP A 143 -11.26 11.21 -1.66
N GLU A 144 -10.04 11.11 -1.15
CA GLU A 144 -9.37 12.13 -0.37
C GLU A 144 -8.46 13.00 -1.26
N PRO A 145 -8.14 14.22 -0.81
CA PRO A 145 -7.20 15.07 -1.52
C PRO A 145 -5.88 14.35 -1.81
N VAL A 146 -5.41 14.50 -3.04
CA VAL A 146 -4.17 13.89 -3.52
C VAL A 146 -3.25 14.94 -4.13
N THR A 147 -1.96 14.80 -3.83
CA THR A 147 -0.90 15.59 -4.46
C THR A 147 0.11 14.63 -5.10
N LEU A 148 0.25 14.73 -6.42
CA LEU A 148 1.29 14.03 -7.16
C LEU A 148 2.38 15.03 -7.54
N SER A 149 3.63 14.64 -7.33
CA SER A 149 4.78 15.48 -7.69
C SER A 149 5.86 14.66 -8.39
N ARG A 150 6.50 15.27 -9.39
CA ARG A 150 7.64 14.70 -10.11
C ARG A 150 8.41 15.80 -10.83
N ASP A 151 9.72 15.82 -10.67
CA ASP A 151 10.63 16.74 -11.40
C ASP A 151 10.18 18.21 -11.32
N GLY A 152 9.74 18.65 -10.12
CA GLY A 152 9.25 20.01 -9.89
C GLY A 152 7.84 20.27 -10.43
N SER A 153 7.23 19.36 -11.13
CA SER A 153 5.82 19.41 -11.53
C SER A 153 4.94 18.88 -10.43
N VAL A 154 3.78 19.51 -10.21
CA VAL A 154 2.82 19.13 -9.16
C VAL A 154 1.42 19.10 -9.74
N ILE A 155 0.69 18.03 -9.46
CA ILE A 155 -0.74 17.86 -9.79
C ILE A 155 -1.48 17.61 -8.48
N GLN A 156 -2.51 18.39 -8.24
CA GLN A 156 -3.39 18.25 -7.07
C GLN A 156 -4.81 17.96 -7.53
N GLY A 157 -5.52 17.13 -6.79
CA GLY A 157 -6.93 16.82 -7.03
C GLY A 157 -7.63 16.43 -5.74
N THR A 158 -8.91 16.12 -5.83
CA THR A 158 -9.72 15.69 -4.68
C THR A 158 -10.02 14.19 -4.69
N ALA A 159 -9.59 13.50 -5.72
CA ALA A 159 -9.68 12.05 -5.83
C ALA A 159 -8.62 11.51 -6.78
N PHE A 160 -8.28 10.24 -6.60
CA PHE A 160 -7.41 9.47 -7.49
C PHE A 160 -8.03 8.10 -7.75
N ASP A 161 -7.93 7.64 -8.97
CA ASP A 161 -8.45 6.36 -9.41
C ASP A 161 -7.53 5.71 -10.43
N MET A 162 -7.31 4.43 -10.28
CA MET A 162 -6.49 3.66 -11.20
C MET A 162 -6.94 2.20 -11.20
N THR A 163 -7.20 1.66 -12.38
CA THR A 163 -7.45 0.23 -12.59
C THR A 163 -6.35 -0.40 -13.42
N THR A 164 -6.17 -1.72 -13.25
CA THR A 164 -5.18 -2.45 -14.06
C THR A 164 -5.56 -2.57 -15.51
N ASP A 165 -6.85 -2.81 -15.74
CA ASP A 165 -7.33 -3.19 -17.06
C ASP A 165 -7.18 -2.04 -18.06
N ASP A 166 -7.38 -0.81 -17.61
CA ASP A 166 -7.30 0.39 -18.45
C ASP A 166 -5.89 1.00 -18.53
N GLU A 167 -4.96 0.53 -17.71
CA GLU A 167 -3.61 1.11 -17.58
C GLU A 167 -3.61 2.65 -17.40
N ALA A 168 -4.74 3.21 -16.98
CA ALA A 168 -4.96 4.64 -16.86
C ALA A 168 -5.07 5.05 -15.39
N ALA A 169 -4.38 6.12 -15.04
CA ALA A 169 -4.53 6.79 -13.75
C ALA A 169 -5.28 8.11 -13.98
N THR A 170 -6.29 8.34 -13.18
CA THR A 170 -7.12 9.55 -13.23
C THR A 170 -7.00 10.32 -11.92
N VAL A 171 -6.67 11.60 -12.03
CA VAL A 171 -6.83 12.56 -10.93
C VAL A 171 -8.10 13.35 -11.20
N ALA A 172 -9.02 13.34 -10.25
CA ALA A 172 -10.36 13.92 -10.44
C ALA A 172 -10.68 15.03 -9.43
N GLY A 173 -11.81 15.70 -9.65
CA GLY A 173 -12.32 16.79 -8.85
C GLY A 173 -11.75 18.14 -9.30
N ARG A 174 -11.46 19.03 -8.34
CA ARG A 174 -10.84 20.32 -8.65
C ARG A 174 -9.35 20.12 -8.89
N VAL A 175 -8.97 19.85 -10.14
CA VAL A 175 -7.57 19.59 -10.51
C VAL A 175 -6.82 20.91 -10.71
N ARG A 176 -5.64 21.02 -10.09
CA ARG A 176 -4.65 22.08 -10.32
C ARG A 176 -3.34 21.42 -10.72
N ALA A 177 -2.76 21.84 -11.84
CA ALA A 177 -1.45 21.38 -12.29
C ALA A 177 -0.48 22.55 -12.42
N THR A 178 0.73 22.38 -11.90
CA THR A 178 1.85 23.30 -12.05
C THR A 178 3.00 22.52 -12.65
N PHE A 179 3.54 22.98 -13.76
CA PHE A 179 4.65 22.31 -14.44
C PHE A 179 5.94 23.11 -14.27
N ALA A 180 7.01 22.43 -13.88
CA ALA A 180 8.34 23.03 -13.90
C ALA A 180 8.71 23.37 -15.35
N ARG A 181 9.14 24.62 -15.57
CA ARG A 181 9.69 25.02 -16.87
C ARG A 181 11.09 24.44 -16.98
N SER A 182 11.33 23.52 -17.92
CA SER A 182 12.70 23.13 -18.28
C SER A 182 13.47 24.38 -18.71
N PRO A 183 14.67 24.64 -18.17
CA PRO A 183 15.51 25.69 -18.72
C PRO A 183 15.77 25.35 -20.19
N ALA A 184 15.50 26.30 -21.07
CA ALA A 184 15.87 26.18 -22.48
C ALA A 184 17.39 26.00 -22.58
N GLN A 185 17.84 24.92 -23.22
CA GLN A 185 19.23 24.71 -23.59
C GLN A 185 19.59 25.62 -24.77
#